data_63952ca453f754c93debd0a02ebb7f2b
#
_entry.id   63952ca453f754c93debd0a02ebb7f2b
#
_cell.length_a   1.000
_cell.length_b   1.000
_cell.length_c   1.000
_cell.angle_alpha   90.00
_cell.angle_beta   90.00
_cell.angle_gamma   90.00
#
_symmetry.space_group_name_H-M   'P 1'
#
loop_
_entity.id
_entity.type
_entity.pdbx_description
1 polymer ?
#
loop_
_entity_poly.entity_id
_entity_poly.type
_entity_poly.pdbx_seq_one_letter_code
_entity_poly.pdbx_strand_id
1 'polypeptide(L)'
;KQATQGKFKLSDSIVLKNEFKSIVDGSPYSLSEGDDSDLPWYQRMGQKVSIYDLARAMIVRSSNLATNILIELVGAENTTQTMRVLGLKDIMVRRGVEDSKAYAAGLNNSTTAYDLMLLMERIGRGEAGRPADCREMIKILSDQEFNDVIPTRLPADVQVAHKTGWITQHHHDSALIISPEGRYFSFTILSKGWTNETAANEAMGKVVEMAYRYFSKK
;
A
#
# COMPACT_ATOMS: atom_id res chain seq x y z
N LYS A 1 -0.07 -7.49 -13.26
CA LYS A 1 0.27 -7.27 -14.68
C LYS A 1 1.50 -8.08 -15.10
N GLN A 2 2.71 -7.89 -14.50
CA GLN A 2 3.92 -8.62 -14.92
C GLN A 2 3.78 -10.14 -14.72
N ALA A 3 3.18 -10.58 -13.60
CA ALA A 3 2.88 -12.00 -13.38
C ALA A 3 1.91 -12.56 -14.45
N THR A 4 0.88 -11.81 -14.84
CA THR A 4 -0.03 -12.22 -15.90
C THR A 4 0.60 -12.22 -17.28
N GLN A 5 1.70 -11.49 -17.46
CA GLN A 5 2.53 -11.51 -18.66
C GLN A 5 3.58 -12.64 -18.66
N GLY A 6 3.59 -13.48 -17.62
CA GLY A 6 4.49 -14.62 -17.52
C GLY A 6 5.94 -14.27 -17.13
N LYS A 7 6.22 -13.04 -16.67
CA LYS A 7 7.57 -12.65 -16.25
C LYS A 7 8.02 -13.40 -14.98
N PHE A 8 7.08 -13.72 -14.10
CA PHE A 8 7.25 -14.53 -12.90
C PHE A 8 5.88 -15.05 -12.43
N LYS A 9 5.87 -16.01 -11.52
CA LYS A 9 4.67 -16.46 -10.80
C LYS A 9 4.71 -15.92 -9.37
N LEU A 10 3.57 -15.67 -8.76
CA LEU A 10 3.53 -15.26 -7.35
C LEU A 10 4.09 -16.34 -6.41
N SER A 11 4.07 -17.61 -6.83
CA SER A 11 4.68 -18.74 -6.12
C SER A 11 6.20 -18.87 -6.29
N ASP A 12 6.81 -18.10 -7.20
CA ASP A 12 8.27 -18.09 -7.37
C ASP A 12 8.93 -17.52 -6.13
N SER A 13 10.12 -18.02 -5.81
CA SER A 13 10.85 -17.63 -4.60
C SER A 13 11.96 -16.63 -4.90
N ILE A 14 12.13 -15.70 -3.98
CA ILE A 14 13.21 -14.71 -3.95
C ILE A 14 14.03 -14.92 -2.68
N VAL A 15 15.34 -14.77 -2.76
CA VAL A 15 16.21 -14.76 -1.58
C VAL A 15 16.06 -13.41 -0.88
N LEU A 16 15.75 -13.45 0.42
CA LEU A 16 15.67 -12.24 1.25
C LEU A 16 17.06 -11.59 1.38
N LYS A 17 17.12 -10.32 1.10
CA LYS A 17 18.32 -9.49 1.24
C LYS A 17 17.93 -8.11 1.76
N ASN A 18 18.84 -7.48 2.49
CA ASN A 18 18.70 -6.09 2.94
C ASN A 18 19.89 -5.26 2.40
N GLU A 19 20.01 -5.26 1.08
CA GLU A 19 20.96 -4.44 0.36
C GLU A 19 20.31 -3.94 -0.92
N PHE A 20 20.23 -2.63 -1.07
CA PHE A 20 19.57 -1.92 -2.17
C PHE A 20 20.51 -0.87 -2.74
N LYS A 21 20.15 -0.33 -3.90
CA LYS A 21 20.94 0.72 -4.55
C LYS A 21 20.17 2.02 -4.62
N SER A 22 20.79 3.12 -4.21
CA SER A 22 20.22 4.45 -4.39
C SER A 22 20.00 4.74 -5.87
N ILE A 23 18.86 5.33 -6.21
CA ILE A 23 18.55 5.74 -7.59
C ILE A 23 19.35 6.97 -8.03
N VAL A 24 20.05 7.66 -7.12
CA VAL A 24 20.84 8.86 -7.44
C VAL A 24 22.18 8.50 -8.06
N ASP A 25 22.91 7.54 -7.46
CA ASP A 25 24.30 7.25 -7.83
C ASP A 25 24.64 5.75 -7.80
N GLY A 26 23.65 4.89 -7.54
CA GLY A 26 23.86 3.45 -7.46
C GLY A 26 24.59 2.96 -6.21
N SER A 27 24.90 3.85 -5.25
CA SER A 27 25.56 3.47 -4.00
C SER A 27 24.65 2.56 -3.16
N PRO A 28 25.23 1.59 -2.42
CA PRO A 28 24.45 0.68 -1.60
C PRO A 28 23.85 1.39 -0.39
N TYR A 29 22.67 0.93 0.03
CA TYR A 29 22.07 1.25 1.33
C TYR A 29 21.29 0.04 1.86
N SER A 30 21.05 0.01 3.15
CA SER A 30 20.25 -1.01 3.84
C SER A 30 19.19 -0.34 4.68
N LEU A 31 18.09 -1.04 4.91
CA LEU A 31 17.02 -0.59 5.79
C LEU A 31 17.40 -0.83 7.26
N SER A 32 16.91 0.04 8.14
CA SER A 32 16.99 -0.15 9.59
C SER A 32 15.87 -1.09 10.05
N GLU A 33 16.22 -2.13 10.79
CA GLU A 33 15.22 -3.02 11.40
C GLU A 33 14.26 -2.25 12.32
N GLY A 34 14.75 -1.22 13.01
CA GLY A 34 13.95 -0.42 13.94
C GLY A 34 12.89 0.45 13.28
N ASP A 35 12.99 0.67 11.97
CA ASP A 35 12.07 1.49 11.18
C ASP A 35 11.09 0.64 10.34
N ASP A 36 11.17 -0.70 10.43
CA ASP A 36 10.24 -1.63 9.75
C ASP A 36 9.19 -2.16 10.72
N SER A 37 7.94 -2.20 10.30
CA SER A 37 6.83 -2.75 11.08
C SER A 37 6.75 -4.29 11.06
N ASP A 38 7.59 -4.98 10.28
CA ASP A 38 7.59 -6.45 10.14
C ASP A 38 8.97 -7.08 10.43
N LEU A 39 9.43 -6.94 11.66
CA LEU A 39 10.73 -7.40 12.16
C LEU A 39 11.07 -8.87 11.86
N PRO A 40 10.12 -9.85 11.89
CA PRO A 40 10.45 -11.25 11.63
C PRO A 40 11.15 -11.53 10.29
N TRP A 41 11.00 -10.66 9.29
CA TRP A 41 11.67 -10.82 8.00
C TRP A 41 13.18 -10.67 8.10
N TYR A 42 13.69 -9.82 8.98
CA TYR A 42 15.14 -9.60 9.16
C TYR A 42 15.85 -10.82 9.75
N GLN A 43 15.15 -11.65 10.51
CA GLN A 43 15.68 -12.90 11.04
C GLN A 43 15.78 -14.02 9.98
N ARG A 44 15.23 -13.78 8.79
CA ARG A 44 15.16 -14.74 7.70
C ARG A 44 16.07 -14.40 6.51
N MET A 45 17.03 -13.47 6.71
CA MET A 45 17.98 -13.08 5.66
C MET A 45 18.67 -14.31 5.06
N GLY A 46 18.81 -14.33 3.71
CA GLY A 46 19.36 -15.45 2.96
C GLY A 46 18.37 -16.59 2.69
N GLN A 47 17.20 -16.62 3.32
CA GLN A 47 16.17 -17.63 3.05
C GLN A 47 15.39 -17.29 1.78
N LYS A 48 14.83 -18.32 1.14
CA LYS A 48 13.90 -18.17 0.02
C LYS A 48 12.47 -17.97 0.54
N VAL A 49 11.78 -16.97 0.00
CA VAL A 49 10.38 -16.66 0.31
C VAL A 49 9.60 -16.44 -0.97
N SER A 50 8.30 -16.68 -0.98
CA SER A 50 7.50 -16.48 -2.18
C SER A 50 7.27 -14.99 -2.45
N ILE A 51 7.10 -14.62 -3.73
CA ILE A 51 6.70 -13.27 -4.12
C ILE A 51 5.33 -12.92 -3.52
N TYR A 52 4.45 -13.92 -3.36
CA TYR A 52 3.15 -13.74 -2.73
C TYR A 52 3.28 -13.32 -1.26
N ASP A 53 4.14 -14.00 -0.48
CA ASP A 53 4.35 -13.66 0.93
C ASP A 53 4.93 -12.25 1.08
N LEU A 54 5.84 -11.83 0.19
CA LEU A 54 6.36 -10.47 0.17
C LEU A 54 5.26 -9.45 -0.16
N ALA A 55 4.41 -9.73 -1.15
CA ALA A 55 3.29 -8.83 -1.49
C ALA A 55 2.30 -8.71 -0.33
N ARG A 56 2.06 -9.81 0.38
CA ARG A 56 1.20 -9.83 1.56
C ARG A 56 1.83 -9.04 2.72
N ALA A 57 3.12 -9.24 3.02
CA ALA A 57 3.83 -8.49 4.05
C ALA A 57 3.86 -6.97 3.78
N MET A 58 4.11 -6.58 2.52
CA MET A 58 4.09 -5.18 2.10
C MET A 58 2.73 -4.51 2.38
N ILE A 59 1.63 -5.20 2.16
CA ILE A 59 0.28 -4.62 2.33
C ILE A 59 -0.22 -4.78 3.76
N VAL A 60 -0.19 -6.00 4.31
CA VAL A 60 -0.83 -6.33 5.59
C VAL A 60 -0.08 -5.74 6.78
N ARG A 61 1.25 -5.77 6.74
CA ARG A 61 2.15 -5.32 7.81
C ARG A 61 3.00 -4.10 7.45
N SER A 62 2.79 -3.52 6.27
CA SER A 62 3.58 -2.37 5.78
C SER A 62 5.10 -2.60 5.77
N SER A 63 5.57 -3.83 5.54
CA SER A 63 7.00 -4.14 5.56
C SER A 63 7.78 -3.32 4.54
N ASN A 64 8.74 -2.52 5.01
CA ASN A 64 9.65 -1.75 4.20
C ASN A 64 10.59 -2.64 3.39
N LEU A 65 11.08 -3.72 4.01
CA LEU A 65 11.94 -4.71 3.38
C LEU A 65 11.24 -5.38 2.18
N ALA A 66 10.03 -5.89 2.40
CA ALA A 66 9.23 -6.50 1.35
C ALA A 66 8.92 -5.50 0.22
N THR A 67 8.64 -4.25 0.57
CA THR A 67 8.40 -3.16 -0.39
C THR A 67 9.60 -2.95 -1.29
N ASN A 68 10.81 -2.83 -0.73
CA ASN A 68 12.03 -2.58 -1.51
C ASN A 68 12.39 -3.76 -2.42
N ILE A 69 12.27 -4.99 -1.93
CA ILE A 69 12.50 -6.20 -2.74
C ILE A 69 11.53 -6.24 -3.93
N LEU A 70 10.26 -5.91 -3.69
CA LEU A 70 9.25 -5.91 -4.75
C LEU A 70 9.43 -4.75 -5.73
N ILE A 71 9.86 -3.56 -5.28
CA ILE A 71 10.19 -2.45 -6.18
C ILE A 71 11.35 -2.82 -7.11
N GLU A 72 12.39 -3.48 -6.59
CA GLU A 72 13.47 -3.99 -7.44
C GLU A 72 12.99 -5.03 -8.45
N LEU A 73 12.10 -5.94 -8.04
CA LEU A 73 11.56 -6.99 -8.91
C LEU A 73 10.74 -6.42 -10.06
N VAL A 74 9.80 -5.51 -9.74
CA VAL A 74 8.82 -5.02 -10.72
C VAL A 74 9.28 -3.76 -11.45
N GLY A 75 10.17 -2.98 -10.86
CA GLY A 75 10.64 -1.69 -11.34
C GLY A 75 9.70 -0.54 -10.98
N ALA A 76 10.25 0.53 -10.42
CA ALA A 76 9.49 1.72 -10.04
C ALA A 76 8.82 2.39 -11.25
N GLU A 77 9.54 2.52 -12.37
CA GLU A 77 9.02 3.07 -13.62
C GLU A 77 7.86 2.23 -14.18
N ASN A 78 8.00 0.91 -14.21
CA ASN A 78 6.93 -0.01 -14.65
C ASN A 78 5.67 0.12 -13.78
N THR A 79 5.86 0.36 -12.48
CA THR A 79 4.75 0.60 -11.54
C THR A 79 4.04 1.90 -11.91
N THR A 80 4.76 3.00 -12.04
CA THR A 80 4.21 4.29 -12.48
C THR A 80 3.50 4.19 -13.82
N GLN A 81 4.10 3.53 -14.82
CA GLN A 81 3.48 3.28 -16.13
C GLN A 81 2.16 2.50 -16.01
N THR A 82 2.13 1.50 -15.11
CA THR A 82 0.88 0.75 -14.87
C THR A 82 -0.21 1.66 -14.30
N MET A 83 0.14 2.56 -13.39
CA MET A 83 -0.80 3.55 -12.86
C MET A 83 -1.35 4.47 -13.96
N ARG A 84 -0.49 4.94 -14.89
CA ARG A 84 -0.93 5.73 -16.05
C ARG A 84 -1.94 4.99 -16.93
N VAL A 85 -1.70 3.69 -17.18
CA VAL A 85 -2.64 2.84 -17.95
C VAL A 85 -3.99 2.71 -17.24
N LEU A 86 -4.03 2.71 -15.91
CA LEU A 86 -5.25 2.67 -15.12
C LEU A 86 -5.96 4.03 -15.01
N GLY A 87 -5.37 5.10 -15.57
CA GLY A 87 -5.94 6.45 -15.55
C GLY A 87 -5.51 7.32 -14.37
N LEU A 88 -4.60 6.83 -13.51
CA LEU A 88 -4.04 7.59 -12.40
C LEU A 88 -2.92 8.51 -12.90
N LYS A 89 -3.07 9.82 -12.75
CA LYS A 89 -2.21 10.81 -13.41
C LYS A 89 -1.06 11.32 -12.56
N ASP A 90 -1.25 11.39 -11.25
CA ASP A 90 -0.35 12.09 -10.33
C ASP A 90 0.47 11.14 -9.45
N ILE A 91 0.00 9.91 -9.26
CA ILE A 91 0.77 8.90 -8.50
C ILE A 91 2.09 8.58 -9.22
N MET A 92 3.19 8.59 -8.49
CA MET A 92 4.52 8.32 -9.02
C MET A 92 5.33 7.49 -8.04
N VAL A 93 5.82 6.36 -8.50
CA VAL A 93 6.80 5.53 -7.79
C VAL A 93 8.15 5.75 -8.44
N ARG A 94 9.13 6.21 -7.65
CA ARG A 94 10.49 6.53 -8.11
C ARG A 94 11.54 5.64 -7.45
N ARG A 95 11.40 5.42 -6.14
CA ARG A 95 12.42 4.81 -5.31
C ARG A 95 11.86 3.83 -4.29
N GLY A 96 12.74 3.01 -3.76
CA GLY A 96 12.47 2.25 -2.53
C GLY A 96 12.32 3.17 -1.31
N VAL A 97 11.82 2.63 -0.21
CA VAL A 97 11.79 3.33 1.08
C VAL A 97 13.22 3.45 1.63
N GLU A 98 13.46 4.46 2.44
CA GLU A 98 14.75 4.78 3.10
C GLU A 98 15.94 5.07 2.15
N ASP A 99 15.74 5.27 0.85
CA ASP A 99 16.76 5.88 0.00
C ASP A 99 16.90 7.36 0.38
N SER A 100 17.74 7.64 1.39
CA SER A 100 17.94 8.97 1.95
C SER A 100 18.56 9.94 0.95
N LYS A 101 19.41 9.46 0.03
CA LYS A 101 20.00 10.30 -1.02
C LYS A 101 18.93 10.75 -2.01
N ALA A 102 18.05 9.85 -2.43
CA ALA A 102 16.94 10.21 -3.31
C ALA A 102 15.96 11.14 -2.61
N TYR A 103 15.68 10.92 -1.31
CA TYR A 103 14.87 11.82 -0.52
C TYR A 103 15.45 13.24 -0.49
N ALA A 104 16.74 13.39 -0.18
CA ALA A 104 17.44 14.67 -0.14
C ALA A 104 17.49 15.36 -1.51
N ALA A 105 17.52 14.59 -2.60
CA ALA A 105 17.47 15.10 -3.98
C ALA A 105 16.04 15.44 -4.45
N GLY A 106 15.00 15.29 -3.60
CA GLY A 106 13.61 15.55 -3.96
C GLY A 106 12.97 14.48 -4.84
N LEU A 107 13.63 13.33 -5.05
CA LEU A 107 13.13 12.23 -5.87
C LEU A 107 12.18 11.32 -5.07
N ASN A 108 11.10 11.90 -4.53
CA ASN A 108 10.16 11.21 -3.68
C ASN A 108 9.04 10.51 -4.47
N ASN A 109 8.53 9.43 -3.89
CA ASN A 109 7.25 8.86 -4.28
C ASN A 109 6.13 9.86 -3.93
N SER A 110 5.15 10.00 -4.80
CA SER A 110 4.04 10.93 -4.59
C SER A 110 2.72 10.35 -5.07
N THR A 111 1.64 10.85 -4.50
CA THR A 111 0.27 10.51 -4.91
C THR A 111 -0.69 11.63 -4.52
N THR A 112 -1.94 11.50 -4.98
CA THR A 112 -3.09 12.30 -4.53
C THR A 112 -4.16 11.41 -3.93
N ALA A 113 -5.05 11.97 -3.13
CA ALA A 113 -6.19 11.24 -2.60
C ALA A 113 -7.09 10.71 -3.74
N TYR A 114 -7.20 11.50 -4.81
CA TYR A 114 -7.98 11.09 -5.98
C TYR A 114 -7.40 9.86 -6.68
N ASP A 115 -6.09 9.83 -6.91
CA ASP A 115 -5.45 8.68 -7.58
C ASP A 115 -5.55 7.41 -6.73
N LEU A 116 -5.34 7.51 -5.41
CA LEU A 116 -5.50 6.34 -4.53
C LEU A 116 -6.96 5.86 -4.47
N MET A 117 -7.92 6.78 -4.39
CA MET A 117 -9.34 6.45 -4.46
C MET A 117 -9.68 5.75 -5.79
N LEU A 118 -9.19 6.28 -6.91
CA LEU A 118 -9.39 5.68 -8.23
C LEU A 118 -8.75 4.29 -8.33
N LEU A 119 -7.56 4.08 -7.73
CA LEU A 119 -6.93 2.76 -7.67
C LEU A 119 -7.81 1.76 -6.93
N MET A 120 -8.31 2.13 -5.76
CA MET A 120 -9.22 1.28 -4.98
C MET A 120 -10.51 0.97 -5.75
N GLU A 121 -11.06 1.95 -6.45
CA GLU A 121 -12.23 1.76 -7.30
C GLU A 121 -11.94 0.77 -8.45
N ARG A 122 -10.80 0.92 -9.14
CA ARG A 122 -10.38 -0.01 -10.20
C ARG A 122 -10.21 -1.44 -9.68
N ILE A 123 -9.66 -1.59 -8.48
CA ILE A 123 -9.56 -2.91 -7.82
C ILE A 123 -10.97 -3.45 -7.53
N GLY A 124 -11.84 -2.65 -6.94
CA GLY A 124 -13.22 -3.05 -6.61
C GLY A 124 -14.04 -3.47 -7.83
N ARG A 125 -13.86 -2.78 -8.96
CA ARG A 125 -14.53 -3.09 -10.24
C ARG A 125 -13.91 -4.27 -10.98
N GLY A 126 -12.78 -4.80 -10.52
CA GLY A 126 -12.06 -5.85 -11.26
C GLY A 126 -11.30 -5.34 -12.49
N GLU A 127 -11.00 -4.04 -12.55
CA GLU A 127 -10.39 -3.34 -13.68
C GLU A 127 -8.89 -3.05 -13.50
N ALA A 128 -8.35 -3.24 -12.29
CA ALA A 128 -6.91 -3.07 -12.02
C ALA A 128 -6.03 -4.19 -12.59
N GLY A 129 -6.66 -5.30 -12.99
CA GLY A 129 -6.03 -6.49 -13.55
C GLY A 129 -7.07 -7.49 -14.02
N ARG A 130 -6.74 -8.79 -14.05
CA ARG A 130 -7.78 -9.81 -14.24
C ARG A 130 -8.71 -9.81 -13.03
N PRO A 131 -10.01 -10.11 -13.20
CA PRO A 131 -10.95 -10.14 -12.07
C PRO A 131 -10.50 -11.03 -10.89
N ALA A 132 -9.84 -12.15 -11.17
CA ALA A 132 -9.29 -13.02 -10.13
C ALA A 132 -8.14 -12.36 -9.36
N ASP A 133 -7.27 -11.61 -10.05
CA ASP A 133 -6.18 -10.86 -9.39
C ASP A 133 -6.73 -9.73 -8.52
N CYS A 134 -7.78 -9.04 -8.97
CA CYS A 134 -8.43 -8.00 -8.18
C CYS A 134 -9.10 -8.57 -6.92
N ARG A 135 -9.75 -9.74 -7.00
CA ARG A 135 -10.28 -10.41 -5.81
C ARG A 135 -9.18 -10.76 -4.80
N GLU A 136 -8.02 -11.22 -5.29
CA GLU A 136 -6.89 -11.51 -4.41
C GLU A 136 -6.31 -10.23 -3.78
N MET A 137 -6.25 -9.12 -4.53
CA MET A 137 -5.88 -7.81 -3.98
C MET A 137 -6.83 -7.37 -2.87
N ILE A 138 -8.15 -7.51 -3.06
CA ILE A 138 -9.16 -7.19 -2.04
C ILE A 138 -8.95 -8.05 -0.80
N LYS A 139 -8.71 -9.37 -0.97
CA LYS A 139 -8.45 -10.27 0.15
C LYS A 139 -7.22 -9.84 0.95
N ILE A 140 -6.09 -9.56 0.28
CA ILE A 140 -4.86 -9.10 0.95
C ILE A 140 -5.09 -7.76 1.67
N LEU A 141 -5.80 -6.80 1.04
CA LEU A 141 -6.14 -5.53 1.64
C LEU A 141 -7.09 -5.67 2.85
N SER A 142 -7.97 -6.68 2.85
CA SER A 142 -8.86 -6.97 3.99
C SER A 142 -8.16 -7.62 5.18
N ASP A 143 -6.98 -8.19 4.96
CA ASP A 143 -6.14 -8.76 6.01
C ASP A 143 -5.26 -7.70 6.71
N GLN A 144 -5.45 -6.40 6.43
CA GLN A 144 -4.68 -5.30 7.03
C GLN A 144 -4.71 -5.37 8.57
N GLU A 145 -3.53 -5.31 9.19
CA GLU A 145 -3.38 -5.38 10.65
C GLU A 145 -3.48 -4.02 11.37
N PHE A 146 -3.22 -2.93 10.65
CA PHE A 146 -3.31 -1.56 11.22
C PHE A 146 -4.69 -0.96 10.97
N ASN A 147 -5.56 -1.04 11.97
CA ASN A 147 -6.98 -0.73 11.85
C ASN A 147 -7.40 0.57 12.57
N ASP A 148 -6.47 1.51 12.75
CA ASP A 148 -6.63 2.67 13.66
C ASP A 148 -7.36 3.86 13.03
N VAL A 149 -7.70 3.84 11.73
CA VAL A 149 -8.34 4.96 11.02
C VAL A 149 -9.70 4.56 10.46
N ILE A 150 -9.74 4.06 9.21
CA ILE A 150 -11.02 3.81 8.51
C ILE A 150 -11.90 2.80 9.25
N PRO A 151 -11.42 1.64 9.72
CA PRO A 151 -12.28 0.65 10.35
C PRO A 151 -12.90 1.09 11.68
N THR A 152 -12.27 2.02 12.41
CA THR A 152 -12.57 2.30 13.84
C THR A 152 -14.01 2.70 14.15
N ARG A 153 -14.70 3.34 13.18
CA ARG A 153 -16.05 3.90 13.37
C ARG A 153 -17.08 3.32 12.40
N LEU A 154 -16.72 2.24 11.72
CA LEU A 154 -17.66 1.52 10.86
C LEU A 154 -18.34 0.38 11.63
N PRO A 155 -19.55 -0.04 11.23
CA PRO A 155 -20.21 -1.23 11.79
C PRO A 155 -19.32 -2.48 11.65
N ALA A 156 -19.39 -3.39 12.61
CA ALA A 156 -18.53 -4.57 12.66
C ALA A 156 -18.74 -5.58 11.51
N ASP A 157 -19.87 -5.50 10.82
CA ASP A 157 -20.24 -6.34 9.68
C ASP A 157 -19.82 -5.73 8.33
N VAL A 158 -19.20 -4.55 8.34
CA VAL A 158 -18.63 -3.89 7.16
C VAL A 158 -17.22 -4.40 6.92
N GLN A 159 -16.98 -4.95 5.74
CA GLN A 159 -15.62 -5.33 5.35
C GLN A 159 -14.85 -4.09 4.85
N VAL A 160 -13.62 -3.93 5.33
CA VAL A 160 -12.72 -2.85 4.92
C VAL A 160 -11.46 -3.46 4.31
N ALA A 161 -11.27 -3.27 3.01
CA ALA A 161 -10.06 -3.63 2.32
C ALA A 161 -9.22 -2.37 2.15
N HIS A 162 -8.14 -2.20 2.93
CA HIS A 162 -7.46 -0.92 3.01
C HIS A 162 -5.93 -1.00 3.14
N LYS A 163 -5.29 0.14 2.95
CA LYS A 163 -3.86 0.34 3.21
C LYS A 163 -3.64 1.66 3.92
N THR A 164 -3.04 1.58 5.09
CA THR A 164 -2.60 2.72 5.88
C THR A 164 -1.26 3.28 5.39
N GLY A 165 -0.96 4.53 5.72
CA GLY A 165 0.34 5.16 5.51
C GLY A 165 0.65 6.09 6.67
N TRP A 166 1.80 5.89 7.29
CA TRP A 166 2.22 6.67 8.43
C TRP A 166 3.69 7.06 8.35
N ILE A 167 3.97 8.33 8.51
CA ILE A 167 5.30 8.90 8.76
C ILE A 167 5.14 10.11 9.70
N THR A 168 6.23 10.70 10.16
CA THR A 168 6.18 11.89 11.04
C THR A 168 5.19 12.93 10.54
N GLN A 169 4.18 13.27 11.36
CA GLN A 169 3.11 14.24 11.09
C GLN A 169 2.19 13.92 9.89
N HIS A 170 2.27 12.74 9.32
CA HIS A 170 1.41 12.32 8.20
C HIS A 170 0.67 11.06 8.59
N HIS A 171 -0.66 11.08 8.42
CA HIS A 171 -1.53 9.93 8.63
C HIS A 171 -2.43 9.77 7.41
N HIS A 172 -2.46 8.59 6.86
CA HIS A 172 -3.17 8.28 5.62
C HIS A 172 -3.88 6.95 5.72
N ASP A 173 -5.04 6.84 5.07
CA ASP A 173 -5.68 5.57 4.84
C ASP A 173 -6.47 5.61 3.52
N SER A 174 -6.48 4.50 2.79
CA SER A 174 -7.18 4.35 1.53
C SER A 174 -7.85 2.99 1.47
N ALA A 175 -9.16 2.95 1.23
CA ALA A 175 -9.98 1.76 1.38
C ALA A 175 -11.00 1.57 0.27
N LEU A 176 -11.35 0.29 0.10
CA LEU A 176 -12.62 -0.17 -0.45
C LEU A 176 -13.49 -0.60 0.73
N ILE A 177 -14.58 0.10 0.99
CA ILE A 177 -15.53 -0.17 2.08
C ILE A 177 -16.69 -0.95 1.47
N ILE A 178 -16.95 -2.16 1.97
CA ILE A 178 -17.89 -3.13 1.39
C ILE A 178 -18.97 -3.42 2.43
N SER A 179 -20.22 -3.11 2.09
CA SER A 179 -21.37 -3.38 2.97
C SER A 179 -21.73 -4.87 2.99
N PRO A 180 -22.49 -5.35 3.99
CA PRO A 180 -22.96 -6.74 4.05
C PRO A 180 -23.76 -7.17 2.82
N GLU A 181 -24.43 -6.23 2.14
CA GLU A 181 -25.19 -6.49 0.91
C GLU A 181 -24.31 -6.54 -0.35
N GLY A 182 -22.98 -6.40 -0.18
CA GLY A 182 -22.00 -6.43 -1.28
C GLY A 182 -21.89 -5.13 -2.09
N ARG A 183 -22.55 -4.04 -1.66
CA ARG A 183 -22.32 -2.71 -2.23
C ARG A 183 -21.00 -2.16 -1.69
N TYR A 184 -20.28 -1.41 -2.51
CA TYR A 184 -19.01 -0.83 -2.07
C TYR A 184 -18.82 0.60 -2.58
N PHE A 185 -17.97 1.33 -1.90
CA PHE A 185 -17.42 2.58 -2.35
C PHE A 185 -15.94 2.71 -1.94
N SER A 186 -15.17 3.41 -2.74
CA SER A 186 -13.78 3.73 -2.40
C SER A 186 -13.71 5.01 -1.57
N PHE A 187 -12.85 5.02 -0.56
CA PHE A 187 -12.61 6.16 0.29
C PHE A 187 -11.11 6.32 0.56
N THR A 188 -10.62 7.54 0.42
CA THR A 188 -9.21 7.86 0.69
C THR A 188 -9.13 9.14 1.51
N ILE A 189 -8.36 9.11 2.57
CA ILE A 189 -8.05 10.26 3.39
C ILE A 189 -6.54 10.40 3.56
N LEU A 190 -5.99 11.53 3.10
CA LEU A 190 -4.59 11.90 3.25
C LEU A 190 -4.52 13.15 4.12
N SER A 191 -3.75 13.09 5.19
CA SER A 191 -3.65 14.19 6.15
C SER A 191 -2.20 14.45 6.56
N LYS A 192 -1.90 15.68 6.94
CA LYS A 192 -0.56 16.10 7.41
C LYS A 192 -0.65 17.20 8.46
N GLY A 193 0.46 17.41 9.17
CA GLY A 193 0.58 18.48 10.17
C GLY A 193 0.10 18.06 11.56
N TRP A 194 -0.13 16.78 11.78
CA TRP A 194 -0.54 16.26 13.09
C TRP A 194 0.66 16.10 14.02
N THR A 195 0.52 16.61 15.23
CA THR A 195 1.49 16.42 16.33
C THR A 195 1.02 15.36 17.33
N ASN A 196 -0.24 14.89 17.20
CA ASN A 196 -0.84 13.86 18.05
C ASN A 196 -1.56 12.84 17.16
N GLU A 197 -1.06 11.63 17.16
CA GLU A 197 -1.55 10.51 16.36
C GLU A 197 -3.00 10.13 16.72
N THR A 198 -3.31 10.02 18.02
CA THR A 198 -4.65 9.66 18.46
C THR A 198 -5.69 10.69 18.00
N ALA A 199 -5.36 11.97 18.08
CA ALA A 199 -6.25 13.03 17.59
C ALA A 199 -6.43 12.99 16.08
N ALA A 200 -5.36 12.65 15.32
CA ALA A 200 -5.43 12.46 13.87
C ALA A 200 -6.38 11.31 13.50
N ASN A 201 -6.16 10.14 14.10
CA ASN A 201 -6.95 8.93 13.84
C ASN A 201 -8.43 9.15 14.22
N GLU A 202 -8.69 9.80 15.34
CA GLU A 202 -10.06 10.13 15.78
C GLU A 202 -10.77 11.09 14.83
N ALA A 203 -10.08 12.14 14.39
CA ALA A 203 -10.65 13.12 13.45
C ALA A 203 -10.93 12.46 12.08
N MET A 204 -9.99 11.68 11.57
CA MET A 204 -10.14 10.96 10.30
C MET A 204 -11.28 9.94 10.39
N GLY A 205 -11.36 9.15 11.48
CA GLY A 205 -12.43 8.20 11.70
C GLY A 205 -13.83 8.84 11.72
N LYS A 206 -13.98 10.05 12.30
CA LYS A 206 -15.24 10.81 12.28
C LYS A 206 -15.65 11.18 10.84
N VAL A 207 -14.70 11.59 10.00
CA VAL A 207 -14.97 11.89 8.58
C VAL A 207 -15.43 10.64 7.82
N VAL A 208 -14.78 9.51 8.07
CA VAL A 208 -15.16 8.22 7.48
C VAL A 208 -16.58 7.82 7.90
N GLU A 209 -16.92 7.94 9.19
CA GLU A 209 -18.27 7.64 9.70
C GLU A 209 -19.34 8.49 9.01
N MET A 210 -19.07 9.78 8.83
CA MET A 210 -20.00 10.69 8.11
C MET A 210 -20.17 10.27 6.65
N ALA A 211 -19.10 9.95 5.96
CA ALA A 211 -19.14 9.46 4.58
C ALA A 211 -19.92 8.14 4.48
N TYR A 212 -19.64 7.17 5.35
CA TYR A 212 -20.35 5.90 5.38
C TYR A 212 -21.84 6.07 5.58
N ARG A 213 -22.25 6.89 6.57
CA ARG A 213 -23.67 7.20 6.83
C ARG A 213 -24.37 7.84 5.62
N TYR A 214 -23.67 8.62 4.82
CA TYR A 214 -24.21 9.24 3.62
C TYR A 214 -24.38 8.23 2.48
N PHE A 215 -23.36 7.40 2.23
CA PHE A 215 -23.39 6.44 1.11
C PHE A 215 -24.20 5.18 1.40
N SER A 216 -24.30 4.73 2.66
CA SER A 216 -25.10 3.56 3.05
C SER A 216 -26.62 3.79 2.95
N LYS A 217 -27.08 5.04 2.85
CA LYS A 217 -28.50 5.39 2.68
C LYS A 217 -28.94 5.46 1.21
N LYS A 218 -28.01 5.34 0.27
CA LYS A 218 -28.26 5.39 -1.18
C LYS A 218 -28.19 4.00 -1.80
#